data_00b01d520ecfa7fc480a6af2341b96d8
#
_entry.id   00b01d520ecfa7fc480a6af2341b96d8
#
_cell.length_a   1.000
_cell.length_b   1.000
_cell.length_c   1.000
_cell.angle_alpha   90.00
_cell.angle_beta   90.00
_cell.angle_gamma   90.00
#
_symmetry.space_group_name_H-M   'P 1'
#
loop_
_entity.id
_entity.type
_entity.pdbx_description
1 polymer ?
#
loop_
_entity_poly.entity_id
_entity_poly.type
_entity_poly.pdbx_seq_one_letter_code
_entity_poly.pdbx_strand_id
1 'polypeptide(L)'
;MKPKNKQISSKPSPTYHLGRTCENVECRKPIADHERKSKRHCAEYTDENGIHHNCRRSKHQQKHQIYEDRLLDFAAIQRQTKSKIEDAVAKHGEYVSLEILDAYGIATNNYLTISHGFQESTLEFLGFDIIMNPIKKTIKIQKHDKPTGMDDGRKIS
;
A
#
# COMPACT_ATOMS: atom_id res chain seq x y z
N MET A 1 -62.31 -10.43 31.87
CA MET A 1 -61.06 -11.07 32.35
C MET A 1 -60.06 -11.14 31.20
N LYS A 2 -58.95 -10.39 31.28
CA LYS A 2 -57.86 -10.42 30.25
C LYS A 2 -56.83 -11.47 30.67
N PRO A 3 -56.33 -12.32 29.78
CA PRO A 3 -55.30 -13.30 30.12
C PRO A 3 -53.98 -12.58 30.42
N LYS A 4 -53.36 -12.93 31.56
CA LYS A 4 -52.01 -12.48 31.94
C LYS A 4 -50.97 -13.20 31.04
N ASN A 5 -50.30 -12.43 30.22
CA ASN A 5 -49.17 -12.89 29.43
C ASN A 5 -48.04 -13.30 30.40
N LYS A 6 -47.76 -14.61 30.53
CA LYS A 6 -46.59 -15.11 31.22
C LYS A 6 -45.36 -14.79 30.34
N GLN A 7 -44.56 -13.82 30.75
CA GLN A 7 -43.20 -13.66 30.23
C GLN A 7 -42.39 -14.92 30.58
N ILE A 8 -42.16 -15.74 29.59
CA ILE A 8 -41.20 -16.84 29.69
C ILE A 8 -39.81 -16.20 29.67
N SER A 9 -39.22 -16.10 30.86
CA SER A 9 -37.81 -15.74 31.00
C SER A 9 -36.97 -16.89 30.41
N SER A 10 -36.60 -16.76 29.14
CA SER A 10 -35.65 -17.67 28.50
C SER A 10 -34.28 -17.41 29.11
N LYS A 11 -33.82 -18.34 29.96
CA LYS A 11 -32.42 -18.35 30.39
C LYS A 11 -31.54 -18.35 29.11
N PRO A 12 -30.51 -17.47 29.02
CA PRO A 12 -29.61 -17.50 27.88
C PRO A 12 -29.01 -18.88 27.79
N SER A 13 -29.17 -19.54 26.66
CA SER A 13 -28.53 -20.81 26.37
C SER A 13 -27.01 -20.64 26.48
N PRO A 14 -26.28 -21.59 27.07
CA PRO A 14 -24.83 -21.52 27.13
C PRO A 14 -24.26 -21.44 25.73
N THR A 15 -23.62 -20.33 25.41
CA THR A 15 -23.01 -20.12 24.09
C THR A 15 -21.67 -20.86 24.07
N TYR A 16 -21.65 -22.03 23.45
CA TYR A 16 -20.41 -22.74 23.21
C TYR A 16 -19.62 -21.98 22.13
N HIS A 17 -18.38 -21.62 22.43
CA HIS A 17 -17.48 -20.99 21.50
C HIS A 17 -16.57 -22.04 20.88
N LEU A 18 -16.66 -22.28 19.59
CA LEU A 18 -15.76 -23.16 18.82
C LEU A 18 -14.34 -22.60 18.69
N GLY A 19 -13.94 -21.74 19.61
CA GLY A 19 -12.57 -21.16 19.67
C GLY A 19 -12.31 -20.08 18.62
N ARG A 20 -13.33 -19.60 17.87
CA ARG A 20 -13.15 -18.49 16.96
C ARG A 20 -13.03 -17.17 17.72
N THR A 21 -11.94 -16.48 17.44
CA THR A 21 -11.69 -15.15 18.04
C THR A 21 -11.62 -14.08 16.95
N CYS A 22 -11.81 -12.82 17.37
CA CYS A 22 -11.65 -11.68 16.49
C CYS A 22 -10.23 -11.63 15.91
N GLU A 23 -10.11 -11.45 14.58
CA GLU A 23 -8.82 -11.35 13.89
C GLU A 23 -8.06 -10.05 14.23
N ASN A 24 -8.71 -9.09 14.89
CA ASN A 24 -7.99 -7.93 15.42
C ASN A 24 -7.14 -8.38 16.63
N VAL A 25 -5.82 -8.29 16.46
CA VAL A 25 -4.82 -8.78 17.45
C VAL A 25 -4.99 -8.09 18.82
N GLU A 26 -5.41 -6.84 18.83
CA GLU A 26 -5.64 -6.07 20.04
C GLU A 26 -6.94 -6.44 20.77
N CYS A 27 -7.91 -6.97 20.04
CA CYS A 27 -9.23 -7.29 20.59
C CYS A 27 -9.35 -8.75 21.06
N ARG A 28 -9.08 -9.71 20.19
CA ARG A 28 -9.20 -11.16 20.38
C ARG A 28 -10.47 -11.65 21.09
N LYS A 29 -11.55 -10.85 21.10
CA LYS A 29 -12.83 -11.25 21.67
C LYS A 29 -13.40 -12.49 20.95
N PRO A 30 -14.07 -13.41 21.66
CA PRO A 30 -14.68 -14.57 21.04
C PRO A 30 -15.81 -14.11 20.10
N ILE A 31 -15.94 -14.82 18.98
CA ILE A 31 -17.03 -14.67 18.02
C ILE A 31 -18.05 -15.76 18.31
N ALA A 32 -19.30 -15.38 18.54
CA ALA A 32 -20.36 -16.33 18.90
C ALA A 32 -20.58 -17.36 17.77
N ASP A 33 -20.87 -18.61 18.15
CA ASP A 33 -20.99 -19.74 17.22
C ASP A 33 -22.16 -19.63 16.24
N HIS A 34 -23.24 -18.94 16.65
CA HIS A 34 -24.38 -18.66 15.78
C HIS A 34 -24.10 -17.61 14.69
N GLU A 35 -22.95 -16.93 14.80
CA GLU A 35 -22.54 -15.99 13.78
C GLU A 35 -22.04 -16.71 12.52
N ARG A 36 -22.17 -16.03 11.35
CA ARG A 36 -21.75 -16.60 10.07
C ARG A 36 -20.33 -17.15 10.15
N LYS A 37 -20.08 -18.34 9.60
CA LYS A 37 -18.72 -18.97 9.58
C LYS A 37 -17.65 -18.08 8.97
N SER A 38 -18.03 -17.19 8.05
CA SER A 38 -17.12 -16.20 7.42
C SER A 38 -16.87 -14.96 8.26
N LYS A 39 -17.54 -14.79 9.41
CA LYS A 39 -17.32 -13.62 10.28
C LYS A 39 -15.97 -13.74 10.96
N ARG A 40 -15.12 -12.75 10.72
CA ARG A 40 -13.73 -12.68 11.22
C ARG A 40 -13.51 -11.65 12.33
N HIS A 41 -14.48 -10.76 12.53
CA HIS A 41 -14.41 -9.70 13.53
C HIS A 41 -15.62 -9.79 14.47
N CYS A 42 -15.41 -9.45 15.74
CA CYS A 42 -16.48 -9.34 16.71
C CYS A 42 -17.52 -8.27 16.28
N ALA A 43 -18.68 -8.27 16.91
CA ALA A 43 -19.65 -7.16 16.77
C ALA A 43 -19.06 -5.87 17.35
N GLU A 44 -19.57 -4.74 16.91
CA GLU A 44 -19.23 -3.46 17.52
C GLU A 44 -19.66 -3.45 18.98
N TYR A 45 -18.87 -2.83 19.83
CA TYR A 45 -19.16 -2.71 21.25
C TYR A 45 -18.57 -1.43 21.83
N THR A 46 -19.15 -0.97 22.93
CA THR A 46 -18.58 0.11 23.72
C THR A 46 -18.00 -0.50 25.00
N ASP A 47 -16.80 -0.09 25.38
CA ASP A 47 -16.15 -0.55 26.60
C ASP A 47 -16.64 0.21 27.84
N GLU A 48 -16.14 -0.17 29.02
CA GLU A 48 -16.49 0.44 30.30
C GLU A 48 -16.10 1.91 30.40
N ASN A 49 -15.18 2.36 29.57
CA ASN A 49 -14.73 3.76 29.48
C ASN A 49 -15.54 4.58 28.46
N GLY A 50 -16.58 4.00 27.85
CA GLY A 50 -17.38 4.64 26.83
C GLY A 50 -16.75 4.69 25.44
N ILE A 51 -15.62 4.00 25.21
CA ILE A 51 -14.93 3.97 23.92
C ILE A 51 -15.63 2.96 22.99
N HIS A 52 -16.03 3.43 21.82
CA HIS A 52 -16.67 2.60 20.80
C HIS A 52 -15.63 1.84 19.96
N HIS A 53 -15.74 0.52 19.92
CA HIS A 53 -14.84 -0.38 19.22
C HIS A 53 -15.51 -0.99 18.00
N ASN A 54 -14.88 -0.80 16.82
CA ASN A 54 -15.25 -1.42 15.56
C ASN A 54 -14.03 -2.09 14.94
N CYS A 55 -13.81 -3.35 15.28
CA CYS A 55 -12.62 -4.09 14.86
C CYS A 55 -12.49 -4.26 13.34
N ARG A 56 -13.58 -4.32 12.61
CA ARG A 56 -13.56 -4.38 11.15
C ARG A 56 -13.05 -3.06 10.56
N ARG A 57 -13.55 -1.94 11.05
CA ARG A 57 -13.13 -0.60 10.61
C ARG A 57 -11.68 -0.33 10.97
N SER A 58 -11.26 -0.68 12.19
CA SER A 58 -9.89 -0.53 12.66
C SER A 58 -8.90 -1.29 11.76
N LYS A 59 -9.19 -2.56 11.42
CA LYS A 59 -8.35 -3.34 10.50
C LYS A 59 -8.29 -2.74 9.08
N HIS A 60 -9.38 -2.19 8.59
CA HIS A 60 -9.39 -1.47 7.31
C HIS A 60 -8.52 -0.21 7.35
N GLN A 61 -8.62 0.57 8.40
CA GLN A 61 -7.81 1.76 8.61
C GLN A 61 -6.32 1.42 8.72
N GLN A 62 -5.96 0.38 9.47
CA GLN A 62 -4.57 -0.09 9.57
C GLN A 62 -4.01 -0.51 8.21
N LYS A 63 -4.77 -1.26 7.40
CA LYS A 63 -4.34 -1.64 6.06
C LYS A 63 -4.15 -0.43 5.16
N HIS A 64 -5.05 0.54 5.24
CA HIS A 64 -4.97 1.77 4.45
C HIS A 64 -3.73 2.57 4.86
N GLN A 65 -3.48 2.71 6.16
CA GLN A 65 -2.30 3.38 6.69
C GLN A 65 -1.00 2.73 6.21
N ILE A 66 -0.89 1.39 6.30
CA ILE A 66 0.29 0.66 5.80
C ILE A 66 0.49 0.89 4.29
N TYR A 67 -0.60 0.96 3.54
CA TYR A 67 -0.51 1.22 2.10
C TYR A 67 -0.04 2.66 1.81
N GLU A 68 -0.60 3.64 2.52
CA GLU A 68 -0.18 5.03 2.41
C GLU A 68 1.28 5.23 2.81
N ASP A 69 1.71 4.62 3.92
CA ASP A 69 3.10 4.68 4.38
C ASP A 69 4.06 4.14 3.30
N ARG A 70 3.73 3.00 2.66
CA ARG A 70 4.52 2.44 1.56
C ARG A 70 4.58 3.36 0.33
N LEU A 71 3.48 4.05 0.01
CA LEU A 71 3.47 5.02 -1.10
C LEU A 71 4.37 6.22 -0.78
N LEU A 72 4.34 6.70 0.46
CA LEU A 72 5.19 7.81 0.90
C LEU A 72 6.67 7.41 0.88
N ASP A 73 7.00 6.21 1.35
CA ASP A 73 8.36 5.66 1.29
C ASP A 73 8.84 5.54 -0.15
N PHE A 74 8.00 5.01 -1.04
CA PHE A 74 8.35 4.90 -2.46
C PHE A 74 8.56 6.27 -3.10
N ALA A 75 7.71 7.24 -2.81
CA ALA A 75 7.86 8.61 -3.30
C ALA A 75 9.15 9.28 -2.77
N ALA A 76 9.53 9.00 -1.52
CA ALA A 76 10.80 9.47 -0.95
C ALA A 76 12.00 8.85 -1.67
N ILE A 77 11.98 7.54 -1.92
CA ILE A 77 13.00 6.83 -2.69
C ILE A 77 13.13 7.42 -4.10
N GLN A 78 12.02 7.70 -4.79
CA GLN A 78 12.02 8.28 -6.13
C GLN A 78 12.66 9.67 -6.15
N ARG A 79 12.36 10.53 -5.16
CA ARG A 79 12.96 11.87 -5.05
C ARG A 79 14.46 11.78 -4.80
N GLN A 80 14.89 10.88 -3.91
CA GLN A 80 16.30 10.67 -3.62
C GLN A 80 17.05 10.12 -4.85
N THR A 81 16.45 9.16 -5.56
CA THR A 81 17.01 8.60 -6.81
C THR A 81 17.14 9.69 -7.87
N LYS A 82 16.14 10.56 -8.01
CA LYS A 82 16.21 11.71 -8.91
C LYS A 82 17.44 12.60 -8.65
N SER A 83 17.65 12.99 -7.39
CA SER A 83 18.83 13.80 -7.02
C SER A 83 20.14 13.11 -7.38
N LYS A 84 20.26 11.81 -7.12
CA LYS A 84 21.45 11.02 -7.48
C LYS A 84 21.68 10.95 -8.99
N ILE A 85 20.59 10.82 -9.78
CA ILE A 85 20.66 10.84 -11.25
C ILE A 85 21.13 12.21 -11.73
N GLU A 86 20.59 13.31 -11.18
CA GLU A 86 21.01 14.69 -11.50
C GLU A 86 22.50 14.88 -11.23
N ASP A 87 22.99 14.43 -10.08
CA ASP A 87 24.41 14.51 -9.72
C ASP A 87 25.31 13.66 -10.66
N ALA A 88 24.86 12.45 -10.99
CA ALA A 88 25.59 11.57 -11.91
C ALA A 88 25.67 12.17 -13.32
N VAL A 89 24.56 12.70 -13.85
CA VAL A 89 24.52 13.35 -15.17
C VAL A 89 25.36 14.64 -15.18
N ALA A 90 25.31 15.44 -14.15
CA ALA A 90 26.11 16.66 -14.05
C ALA A 90 27.63 16.37 -14.09
N LYS A 91 28.07 15.26 -13.50
CA LYS A 91 29.48 14.90 -13.40
C LYS A 91 30.00 14.05 -14.56
N HIS A 92 29.19 13.17 -15.09
CA HIS A 92 29.61 12.16 -16.09
C HIS A 92 28.93 12.31 -17.45
N GLY A 93 27.93 13.20 -17.57
CA GLY A 93 27.13 13.36 -18.78
C GLY A 93 26.00 12.33 -18.88
N GLU A 94 25.33 12.32 -20.03
CA GLU A 94 24.14 11.46 -20.26
C GLU A 94 24.49 9.97 -20.49
N TYR A 95 25.74 9.66 -20.84
CA TYR A 95 26.20 8.30 -21.08
C TYR A 95 27.04 7.83 -19.91
N VAL A 96 26.55 6.84 -19.19
CA VAL A 96 27.19 6.31 -17.98
C VAL A 96 27.39 4.80 -18.08
N SER A 97 28.25 4.24 -17.25
CA SER A 97 28.36 2.80 -17.04
C SER A 97 27.49 2.32 -15.87
N LEU A 98 27.26 1.02 -15.80
CA LEU A 98 26.56 0.42 -14.68
C LEU A 98 27.30 0.68 -13.35
N GLU A 99 28.63 0.67 -13.37
CA GLU A 99 29.48 0.94 -12.21
C GLU A 99 29.28 2.36 -11.66
N ILE A 100 29.03 3.34 -12.55
CA ILE A 100 28.72 4.70 -12.14
C ILE A 100 27.34 4.74 -11.46
N LEU A 101 26.33 4.07 -12.02
CA LEU A 101 25.01 4.00 -11.37
C LEU A 101 25.12 3.36 -9.98
N ASP A 102 25.86 2.28 -9.84
CA ASP A 102 26.10 1.61 -8.57
C ASP A 102 26.87 2.49 -7.57
N ALA A 103 27.90 3.21 -8.05
CA ALA A 103 28.67 4.13 -7.21
C ALA A 103 27.82 5.28 -6.63
N TYR A 104 26.82 5.73 -7.38
CA TYR A 104 25.83 6.71 -6.88
C TYR A 104 24.69 6.07 -6.07
N GLY A 105 24.66 4.73 -5.98
CA GLY A 105 23.59 3.99 -5.31
C GLY A 105 22.24 4.20 -5.99
N ILE A 106 22.23 4.26 -7.34
CA ILE A 106 21.02 4.31 -8.16
C ILE A 106 20.56 2.88 -8.38
N ALA A 107 19.61 2.43 -7.56
CA ALA A 107 19.07 1.08 -7.67
C ALA A 107 18.14 0.96 -8.88
N THR A 108 18.53 0.14 -9.85
CA THR A 108 17.77 -0.09 -11.09
C THR A 108 16.49 -0.90 -10.91
N ASN A 109 16.16 -1.32 -9.70
CA ASN A 109 14.90 -2.00 -9.36
C ASN A 109 13.81 -1.05 -8.79
N ASN A 110 14.15 0.21 -8.57
CA ASN A 110 13.23 1.23 -8.00
C ASN A 110 12.63 2.15 -9.08
N TYR A 111 12.36 1.62 -10.27
CA TYR A 111 11.73 2.37 -11.37
C TYR A 111 10.22 2.52 -11.18
N LEU A 112 9.64 3.53 -11.83
CA LEU A 112 8.18 3.73 -11.91
C LEU A 112 7.56 2.76 -12.90
N THR A 113 8.14 2.71 -14.11
CA THR A 113 7.72 1.79 -15.16
C THR A 113 8.94 1.20 -15.86
N ILE A 114 8.74 0.06 -16.50
CA ILE A 114 9.73 -0.56 -17.39
C ILE A 114 9.09 -0.83 -18.74
N SER A 115 9.79 -0.45 -19.81
CA SER A 115 9.42 -0.83 -21.17
C SER A 115 10.57 -1.61 -21.82
N HIS A 116 10.22 -2.67 -22.53
CA HIS A 116 11.18 -3.51 -23.25
C HIS A 116 11.00 -3.29 -24.74
N GLY A 117 12.04 -2.75 -25.38
CA GLY A 117 12.18 -2.72 -26.84
C GLY A 117 12.96 -3.93 -27.33
N PHE A 118 13.16 -4.00 -28.65
CA PHE A 118 13.87 -5.13 -29.30
C PHE A 118 15.34 -5.28 -28.84
N GLN A 119 16.02 -4.17 -28.57
CA GLN A 119 17.43 -4.15 -28.18
C GLN A 119 17.71 -3.31 -26.93
N GLU A 120 16.69 -2.66 -26.38
CA GLU A 120 16.84 -1.71 -25.29
C GLU A 120 15.73 -1.91 -24.26
N SER A 121 16.06 -1.68 -23.02
CA SER A 121 15.10 -1.60 -21.93
C SER A 121 15.16 -0.21 -21.33
N THR A 122 14.01 0.42 -21.18
CA THR A 122 13.90 1.75 -20.58
C THR A 122 13.27 1.62 -19.21
N LEU A 123 13.97 2.12 -18.21
CA LEU A 123 13.49 2.26 -16.83
C LEU A 123 13.12 3.72 -16.61
N GLU A 124 11.85 3.96 -16.31
CA GLU A 124 11.36 5.30 -16.00
C GLU A 124 11.53 5.61 -14.51
N PHE A 125 12.11 6.74 -14.21
CA PHE A 125 12.22 7.34 -12.89
C PHE A 125 11.54 8.71 -12.88
N LEU A 126 11.44 9.32 -11.71
CA LEU A 126 10.84 10.64 -11.57
C LEU A 126 11.60 11.70 -12.38
N GLY A 127 11.13 11.99 -13.58
CA GLY A 127 11.69 13.00 -14.49
C GLY A 127 12.89 12.53 -15.34
N PHE A 128 13.23 11.23 -15.32
CA PHE A 128 14.31 10.64 -16.10
C PHE A 128 13.97 9.25 -16.63
N ASP A 129 14.51 8.95 -17.80
CA ASP A 129 14.59 7.61 -18.37
C ASP A 129 16.02 7.10 -18.34
N ILE A 130 16.22 5.88 -17.86
CA ILE A 130 17.48 5.14 -17.97
C ILE A 130 17.31 4.09 -19.06
N ILE A 131 17.92 4.34 -20.21
CA ILE A 131 17.87 3.47 -21.38
C ILE A 131 19.10 2.57 -21.37
N MET A 132 18.86 1.28 -21.19
CA MET A 132 19.93 0.26 -21.15
C MET A 132 19.94 -0.53 -22.44
N ASN A 133 21.10 -0.56 -23.11
CA ASN A 133 21.34 -1.41 -24.27
C ASN A 133 22.31 -2.54 -23.86
N PRO A 134 21.84 -3.77 -23.63
CA PRO A 134 22.68 -4.87 -23.17
C PRO A 134 23.69 -5.33 -24.24
N ILE A 135 23.37 -5.13 -25.53
CA ILE A 135 24.24 -5.52 -26.63
C ILE A 135 25.43 -4.58 -26.70
N LYS A 136 25.18 -3.27 -26.66
CA LYS A 136 26.23 -2.24 -26.70
C LYS A 136 26.89 -1.99 -25.35
N LYS A 137 26.33 -2.57 -24.25
CA LYS A 137 26.74 -2.31 -22.87
C LYS A 137 26.74 -0.82 -22.51
N THR A 138 25.82 -0.07 -23.10
CA THR A 138 25.70 1.38 -22.88
C THR A 138 24.44 1.69 -22.13
N ILE A 139 24.54 2.69 -21.24
CA ILE A 139 23.43 3.22 -20.49
C ILE A 139 23.34 4.71 -20.84
N LYS A 140 22.17 5.14 -21.31
CA LYS A 140 21.86 6.54 -21.55
C LYS A 140 20.84 7.02 -20.54
N ILE A 141 21.11 8.15 -19.91
CA ILE A 141 20.15 8.85 -19.05
C ILE A 141 19.57 10.00 -19.85
N GLN A 142 18.25 10.02 -19.96
CA GLN A 142 17.53 11.07 -20.68
C GLN A 142 16.54 11.75 -19.72
N LYS A 143 16.56 13.08 -19.69
CA LYS A 143 15.59 13.86 -18.92
C LYS A 143 14.28 13.94 -19.67
N HIS A 144 13.18 13.79 -18.97
CA HIS A 144 11.86 14.07 -19.53
C HIS A 144 11.65 15.57 -19.66
N ASP A 145 11.31 16.03 -20.87
CA ASP A 145 10.98 17.44 -21.13
C ASP A 145 9.57 17.82 -20.64
N LYS A 146 8.77 16.82 -20.28
CA LYS A 146 7.42 17.03 -19.72
C LYS A 146 7.30 16.35 -18.36
N PRO A 147 6.67 17.02 -17.36
CA PRO A 147 6.29 16.35 -16.15
C PRO A 147 5.33 15.21 -16.51
N THR A 148 5.67 13.98 -16.13
CA THR A 148 4.83 12.79 -16.30
C THR A 148 3.47 13.07 -15.66
N GLY A 149 2.46 13.30 -16.50
CA GLY A 149 1.03 13.15 -16.24
C GLY A 149 0.45 13.60 -14.91
N MET A 150 0.21 14.91 -14.76
CA MET A 150 -1.01 15.42 -14.16
C MET A 150 -1.65 16.36 -15.19
N ASP A 151 -2.23 15.75 -16.21
CA ASP A 151 -3.18 16.45 -17.06
C ASP A 151 -4.51 16.47 -16.29
N ASP A 152 -4.69 17.52 -15.50
CA ASP A 152 -5.96 17.85 -14.82
C ASP A 152 -7.02 18.28 -15.84
N GLY A 153 -7.26 17.40 -16.79
CA GLY A 153 -8.27 17.55 -17.83
C GLY A 153 -9.67 17.15 -17.38
N ARG A 154 -10.14 17.51 -16.19
CA ARG A 154 -11.56 17.52 -15.85
C ARG A 154 -12.08 18.93 -15.75
N LYS A 155 -12.35 19.55 -16.90
CA LYS A 155 -13.40 20.57 -16.99
C LYS A 155 -14.74 19.84 -16.78
N ILE A 156 -15.27 19.98 -15.57
CA ILE A 156 -16.68 19.66 -15.31
C ILE A 156 -17.47 20.84 -15.85
N SER A 157 -18.23 20.59 -16.90
CA SER A 157 -19.30 21.46 -17.40
C SER A 157 -20.59 21.05 -16.72
#